data_4ef2045797651167dfdabd9177f8d981
#
_entry.id   4ef2045797651167dfdabd9177f8d981
#
_cell.length_a   1.000
_cell.length_b   1.000
_cell.length_c   1.000
_cell.angle_alpha   90.00
_cell.angle_beta   90.00
_cell.angle_gamma   90.00
#
_symmetry.space_group_name_H-M   'P 1'
#
loop_
_entity.id
_entity.type
_entity.pdbx_description
1 polymer ?
#
loop_
_entity_poly.entity_id
_entity_poly.type
_entity_poly.pdbx_seq_one_letter_code
_entity_poly.pdbx_strand_id
1 'polypeptide(L)'
;MTEEKIHKNRTGSWWALSPLLVFLCLYLVTSILVNDFYKVPISVAFLVSSCYAIAITKGLKLDQRIYQFSVGAANKNILLMIWIFILAGAFAHSAKQMGAIDATVNLTLHILPDNLLLAGIFIAACFISLSIGTSVGTIVALTPVAVGLAEKTEIALPFMVAVVVGGSFFGDNLSFISDTTIASTKTQECVMRDKFRVNSMIVVPAAIIVLGIYIFQ
;
A
#
# COMPACT_ATOMS: atom_id res chain seq x y z
N MET A 1 10.28 36.66 -5.03
CA MET A 1 10.78 36.69 -3.63
C MET A 1 10.75 35.25 -3.15
N THR A 2 11.91 34.68 -3.14
CA THR A 2 12.29 33.27 -3.32
C THR A 2 11.82 32.34 -2.18
N GLU A 3 11.31 31.18 -2.56
CA GLU A 3 10.91 30.05 -1.69
C GLU A 3 12.03 29.56 -0.74
N GLU A 4 13.25 29.95 -1.01
CA GLU A 4 14.47 29.53 -0.29
C GLU A 4 14.60 30.08 1.15
N LYS A 5 13.83 31.10 1.52
CA LYS A 5 13.89 31.71 2.87
C LYS A 5 12.97 31.12 3.93
N ILE A 6 12.06 30.23 3.58
CA ILE A 6 11.09 29.66 4.53
C ILE A 6 11.64 28.41 5.26
N HIS A 7 12.71 27.80 4.76
CA HIS A 7 13.28 26.57 5.32
C HIS A 7 14.32 26.76 6.44
N LYS A 8 14.60 28.00 6.86
CA LYS A 8 15.63 28.25 7.86
C LYS A 8 15.09 28.11 9.29
N ASN A 9 15.49 27.02 9.97
CA ASN A 9 15.38 26.78 11.42
C ASN A 9 13.97 26.63 12.01
N ARG A 10 13.20 25.60 11.60
CA ARG A 10 12.19 25.05 12.49
C ARG A 10 12.76 23.79 13.17
N THR A 11 13.10 23.89 14.43
CA THR A 11 13.35 22.74 15.30
C THR A 11 12.09 21.89 15.28
N GLY A 12 12.23 20.60 14.92
CA GLY A 12 11.10 19.68 14.93
C GLY A 12 10.44 19.66 16.32
N SER A 13 9.13 19.75 16.35
CA SER A 13 8.36 19.71 17.60
C SER A 13 7.57 18.41 17.67
N TRP A 14 7.63 17.72 18.79
CA TRP A 14 6.78 16.55 19.08
C TRP A 14 5.28 16.87 18.93
N TRP A 15 4.87 18.10 19.16
CA TRP A 15 3.50 18.56 18.92
C TRP A 15 3.03 18.44 17.49
N ALA A 16 3.96 18.41 16.53
CA ALA A 16 3.63 18.20 15.12
C ALA A 16 3.11 16.77 14.84
N LEU A 17 3.38 15.81 15.72
CA LEU A 17 2.86 14.45 15.64
C LEU A 17 1.47 14.29 16.29
N SER A 18 0.99 15.29 17.03
CA SER A 18 -0.27 15.20 17.74
C SER A 18 -1.50 14.94 16.84
N PRO A 19 -1.59 15.44 15.59
CA PRO A 19 -2.68 15.08 14.68
C PRO A 19 -2.75 13.56 14.37
N LEU A 20 -1.59 12.92 14.25
CA LEU A 20 -1.53 11.48 14.04
C LEU A 20 -2.03 10.73 15.28
N LEU A 21 -1.65 11.19 16.47
CA LEU A 21 -2.13 10.61 17.72
C LEU A 21 -3.64 10.80 17.89
N VAL A 22 -4.16 11.98 17.55
CA VAL A 22 -5.62 12.24 17.55
C VAL A 22 -6.35 11.31 16.59
N PHE A 23 -5.82 11.11 15.39
CA PHE A 23 -6.37 10.15 14.42
C PHE A 23 -6.42 8.74 15.00
N LEU A 24 -5.29 8.24 15.51
CA LEU A 24 -5.20 6.89 16.07
C LEU A 24 -6.13 6.70 17.27
N CYS A 25 -6.11 7.63 18.21
CA CYS A 25 -6.98 7.55 19.39
C CYS A 25 -8.46 7.58 19.01
N LEU A 26 -8.86 8.50 18.12
CA LEU A 26 -10.25 8.63 17.69
C LEU A 26 -10.72 7.37 16.95
N TYR A 27 -9.92 6.87 16.02
CA TYR A 27 -10.27 5.68 15.24
C TYR A 27 -10.29 4.42 16.11
N LEU A 28 -9.28 4.20 16.96
CA LEU A 28 -9.22 3.03 17.84
C LEU A 28 -10.33 3.04 18.89
N VAL A 29 -10.51 4.17 19.60
CA VAL A 29 -11.54 4.28 20.64
C VAL A 29 -12.93 4.06 20.05
N THR A 30 -13.25 4.71 18.93
CA THR A 30 -14.57 4.54 18.29
C THR A 30 -14.76 3.11 17.78
N SER A 31 -13.75 2.49 17.19
CA SER A 31 -13.81 1.10 16.70
C SER A 31 -14.01 0.09 17.84
N ILE A 32 -13.35 0.30 18.98
CA ILE A 32 -13.53 -0.54 20.16
C ILE A 32 -14.95 -0.36 20.75
N LEU A 33 -15.45 0.88 20.86
CA LEU A 33 -16.79 1.15 21.37
C LEU A 33 -17.90 0.55 20.50
N VAL A 34 -17.71 0.56 19.16
CA VAL A 34 -18.65 -0.02 18.21
C VAL A 34 -18.43 -1.53 18.06
N ASN A 35 -17.31 -2.06 18.59
CA ASN A 35 -16.86 -3.45 18.48
C ASN A 35 -16.74 -3.93 17.02
N ASP A 36 -16.43 -3.00 16.11
CA ASP A 36 -16.26 -3.29 14.68
C ASP A 36 -15.44 -2.20 13.99
N PHE A 37 -14.26 -2.55 13.50
CA PHE A 37 -13.35 -1.62 12.81
C PHE A 37 -13.89 -1.17 11.43
N TYR A 38 -14.71 -1.97 10.79
CA TYR A 38 -15.23 -1.67 9.45
C TYR A 38 -16.45 -0.75 9.46
N LYS A 39 -17.15 -0.65 10.60
CA LYS A 39 -18.30 0.26 10.75
C LYS A 39 -17.90 1.70 11.00
N VAL A 40 -16.66 1.94 11.44
CA VAL A 40 -16.17 3.30 11.69
C VAL A 40 -15.59 3.88 10.41
N PRO A 41 -16.17 4.97 9.86
CA PRO A 41 -15.65 5.57 8.63
C PRO A 41 -14.29 6.23 8.90
N ILE A 42 -13.22 5.57 8.46
CA ILE A 42 -11.84 6.06 8.62
C ILE A 42 -11.65 7.48 8.05
N SER A 43 -12.39 7.83 7.00
CA SER A 43 -12.39 9.16 6.38
C SER A 43 -12.83 10.26 7.35
N VAL A 44 -13.78 9.96 8.26
CA VAL A 44 -14.22 10.91 9.30
C VAL A 44 -13.11 11.15 10.31
N ALA A 45 -12.43 10.10 10.75
CA ALA A 45 -11.29 10.21 11.66
C ALA A 45 -10.15 11.05 11.04
N PHE A 46 -9.85 10.85 9.76
CA PHE A 46 -8.88 11.68 9.01
C PHE A 46 -9.34 13.14 8.90
N LEU A 47 -10.61 13.40 8.61
CA LEU A 47 -11.14 14.77 8.51
C LEU A 47 -11.01 15.51 9.85
N VAL A 48 -11.40 14.89 10.95
CA VAL A 48 -11.27 15.48 12.30
C VAL A 48 -9.81 15.76 12.63
N SER A 49 -8.92 14.80 12.38
CA SER A 49 -7.49 14.97 12.60
C SER A 49 -6.89 16.09 11.72
N SER A 50 -7.34 16.22 10.49
CA SER A 50 -6.93 17.30 9.57
C SER A 50 -7.38 18.67 10.07
N CYS A 51 -8.63 18.79 10.52
CA CYS A 51 -9.13 20.02 11.13
C CYS A 51 -8.33 20.37 12.39
N TYR A 52 -8.02 19.39 13.22
CA TYR A 52 -7.18 19.58 14.39
C TYR A 52 -5.78 20.06 14.00
N ALA A 53 -5.14 19.46 12.99
CA ALA A 53 -3.82 19.88 12.50
C ALA A 53 -3.80 21.34 12.06
N ILE A 54 -4.83 21.79 11.33
CA ILE A 54 -4.97 23.18 10.92
C ILE A 54 -5.17 24.10 12.13
N ALA A 55 -5.97 23.67 13.12
CA ALA A 55 -6.27 24.46 14.31
C ALA A 55 -5.05 24.69 15.21
N ILE A 56 -4.23 23.64 15.46
CA ILE A 56 -3.06 23.72 16.33
C ILE A 56 -1.86 24.46 15.71
N THR A 57 -1.86 24.68 14.41
CA THR A 57 -0.74 25.36 13.73
C THR A 57 -0.66 26.80 14.19
N LYS A 58 0.44 27.19 14.85
CA LYS A 58 0.67 28.53 15.39
C LYS A 58 1.47 29.42 14.42
N GLY A 59 1.31 30.76 14.56
CA GLY A 59 2.14 31.72 13.83
C GLY A 59 1.71 32.01 12.38
N LEU A 60 0.60 31.42 11.92
CA LEU A 60 0.05 31.64 10.58
C LEU A 60 -1.44 32.04 10.66
N LYS A 61 -1.90 32.86 9.72
CA LYS A 61 -3.32 33.14 9.49
C LYS A 61 -4.02 31.89 8.97
N LEU A 62 -5.34 31.80 9.12
CA LEU A 62 -6.11 30.62 8.72
C LEU A 62 -5.89 30.24 7.25
N ASP A 63 -5.95 31.21 6.34
CA ASP A 63 -5.73 30.99 4.89
C ASP A 63 -4.36 30.41 4.61
N GLN A 64 -3.33 30.86 5.33
CA GLN A 64 -1.97 30.34 5.19
C GLN A 64 -1.86 28.90 5.72
N ARG A 65 -2.57 28.56 6.80
CA ARG A 65 -2.61 27.18 7.33
C ARG A 65 -3.27 26.24 6.36
N ILE A 66 -4.43 26.65 5.80
CA ILE A 66 -5.15 25.88 4.78
C ILE A 66 -4.27 25.72 3.52
N TYR A 67 -3.60 26.77 3.10
CA TYR A 67 -2.67 26.72 1.95
C TYR A 67 -1.53 25.73 2.21
N GLN A 68 -0.87 25.78 3.36
CA GLN A 68 0.20 24.85 3.74
C GLN A 68 -0.29 23.39 3.78
N PHE A 69 -1.48 23.15 4.32
CA PHE A 69 -2.11 21.84 4.34
C PHE A 69 -2.38 21.34 2.91
N SER A 70 -2.92 22.21 2.05
CA SER A 70 -3.20 21.90 0.64
C SER A 70 -1.92 21.58 -0.15
N VAL A 71 -0.84 22.33 0.07
CA VAL A 71 0.48 22.04 -0.53
C VAL A 71 1.00 20.67 -0.11
N GLY A 72 0.82 20.32 1.17
CA GLY A 72 1.17 18.98 1.65
C GLY A 72 0.35 17.88 0.98
N ALA A 73 -0.96 18.09 0.83
CA ALA A 73 -1.86 17.15 0.15
C ALA A 73 -1.58 17.03 -1.36
N ALA A 74 -1.09 18.09 -2.00
CA ALA A 74 -0.73 18.12 -3.42
C ALA A 74 0.65 17.50 -3.71
N ASN A 75 1.19 16.71 -2.78
CA ASN A 75 2.45 16.00 -3.01
C ASN A 75 2.32 15.07 -4.22
N LYS A 76 3.35 15.08 -5.09
CA LYS A 76 3.37 14.30 -6.34
C LYS A 76 3.08 12.81 -6.12
N ASN A 77 3.63 12.23 -5.06
CA ASN A 77 3.43 10.80 -4.78
C ASN A 77 2.00 10.50 -4.35
N ILE A 78 1.38 11.39 -3.55
CA ILE A 78 -0.02 11.25 -3.14
C ILE A 78 -0.94 11.35 -4.37
N LEU A 79 -0.73 12.33 -5.25
CA LEU A 79 -1.50 12.47 -6.48
C LEU A 79 -1.32 11.27 -7.41
N LEU A 80 -0.10 10.75 -7.53
CA LEU A 80 0.16 9.54 -8.30
C LEU A 80 -0.62 8.34 -7.77
N MET A 81 -0.65 8.14 -6.45
CA MET A 81 -1.43 7.06 -5.83
C MET A 81 -2.94 7.22 -6.10
N ILE A 82 -3.47 8.43 -6.01
CA ILE A 82 -4.88 8.70 -6.33
C ILE A 82 -5.18 8.31 -7.78
N TRP A 83 -4.33 8.71 -8.74
CA TRP A 83 -4.49 8.33 -10.14
C TRP A 83 -4.41 6.82 -10.36
N ILE A 84 -3.46 6.14 -9.70
CA ILE A 84 -3.34 4.68 -9.75
C ILE A 84 -4.66 4.04 -9.31
N PHE A 85 -5.23 4.44 -8.18
CA PHE A 85 -6.48 3.85 -7.69
C PHE A 85 -7.68 4.13 -8.60
N ILE A 86 -7.80 5.35 -9.15
CA ILE A 86 -8.88 5.69 -10.09
C ILE A 86 -8.77 4.85 -11.35
N LEU A 87 -7.60 4.83 -11.99
CA LEU A 87 -7.38 4.10 -13.24
C LEU A 87 -7.48 2.58 -13.05
N ALA A 88 -7.01 2.08 -11.92
CA ALA A 88 -7.13 0.67 -11.58
C ALA A 88 -8.58 0.25 -11.34
N GLY A 89 -9.39 1.08 -10.69
CA GLY A 89 -10.81 0.83 -10.56
C GLY A 89 -11.52 0.76 -11.92
N ALA A 90 -11.20 1.70 -12.82
CA ALA A 90 -11.71 1.70 -14.19
C ALA A 90 -11.27 0.46 -14.97
N PHE A 91 -9.98 0.07 -14.86
CA PHE A 91 -9.45 -1.14 -15.47
C PHE A 91 -10.15 -2.41 -14.95
N ALA A 92 -10.26 -2.56 -13.63
CA ALA A 92 -10.90 -3.71 -13.01
C ALA A 92 -12.37 -3.84 -13.45
N HIS A 93 -13.10 -2.73 -13.49
CA HIS A 93 -14.48 -2.71 -13.98
C HIS A 93 -14.57 -3.11 -15.46
N SER A 94 -13.72 -2.55 -16.30
CA SER A 94 -13.68 -2.90 -17.73
C SER A 94 -13.31 -4.36 -17.96
N ALA A 95 -12.31 -4.87 -17.23
CA ALA A 95 -11.87 -6.26 -17.31
C ALA A 95 -12.98 -7.23 -16.87
N LYS A 96 -13.76 -6.87 -15.83
CA LYS A 96 -14.92 -7.65 -15.38
C LYS A 96 -16.03 -7.65 -16.46
N GLN A 97 -16.35 -6.50 -17.04
CA GLN A 97 -17.38 -6.38 -18.08
C GLN A 97 -17.02 -7.15 -19.36
N MET A 98 -15.75 -7.20 -19.72
CA MET A 98 -15.27 -7.98 -20.88
C MET A 98 -15.15 -9.48 -20.60
N GLY A 99 -15.38 -9.95 -19.37
CA GLY A 99 -15.16 -11.33 -18.97
C GLY A 99 -13.67 -11.74 -18.86
N ALA A 100 -12.74 -10.78 -18.93
CA ALA A 100 -11.31 -11.07 -18.88
C ALA A 100 -10.89 -11.63 -17.52
N ILE A 101 -11.51 -11.17 -16.42
CA ILE A 101 -11.28 -11.71 -15.08
C ILE A 101 -11.72 -13.18 -15.03
N ASP A 102 -12.94 -13.48 -15.49
CA ASP A 102 -13.47 -14.85 -15.50
C ASP A 102 -12.62 -15.79 -16.37
N ALA A 103 -12.18 -15.32 -17.52
CA ALA A 103 -11.28 -16.09 -18.38
C ALA A 103 -9.94 -16.39 -17.70
N THR A 104 -9.33 -15.38 -17.04
CA THR A 104 -8.08 -15.54 -16.30
C THR A 104 -8.25 -16.49 -15.12
N VAL A 105 -9.33 -16.37 -14.36
CA VAL A 105 -9.65 -17.25 -13.22
C VAL A 105 -9.82 -18.68 -13.69
N ASN A 106 -10.64 -18.91 -14.75
CA ASN A 106 -10.86 -20.26 -15.27
C ASN A 106 -9.56 -20.88 -15.80
N LEU A 107 -8.72 -20.10 -16.48
CA LEU A 107 -7.42 -20.57 -16.97
C LEU A 107 -6.51 -20.95 -15.79
N THR A 108 -6.47 -20.11 -14.75
CA THR A 108 -5.65 -20.37 -13.56
C THR A 108 -6.09 -21.66 -12.86
N LEU A 109 -7.39 -21.86 -12.66
CA LEU A 109 -7.95 -23.07 -12.05
C LEU A 109 -7.78 -24.33 -12.94
N HIS A 110 -7.66 -24.15 -14.27
CA HIS A 110 -7.39 -25.26 -15.17
C HIS A 110 -5.92 -25.70 -15.17
N ILE A 111 -4.99 -24.76 -15.01
CA ILE A 111 -3.54 -25.02 -15.06
C ILE A 111 -2.99 -25.40 -13.69
N LEU A 112 -3.43 -24.73 -12.63
CA LEU A 112 -2.93 -24.91 -11.27
C LEU A 112 -3.86 -25.84 -10.49
N PRO A 113 -3.36 -26.93 -9.92
CA PRO A 113 -4.12 -27.74 -8.96
C PRO A 113 -4.37 -26.92 -7.68
N ASP A 114 -5.46 -27.24 -6.98
CA ASP A 114 -5.97 -26.45 -5.86
C ASP A 114 -4.91 -26.20 -4.77
N ASN A 115 -4.09 -27.20 -4.48
CA ASN A 115 -3.00 -27.10 -3.50
C ASN A 115 -1.85 -26.18 -3.92
N LEU A 116 -1.74 -25.82 -5.20
CA LEU A 116 -0.71 -24.90 -5.71
C LEU A 116 -1.25 -23.52 -6.05
N LEU A 117 -2.55 -23.28 -5.89
CA LEU A 117 -3.19 -22.04 -6.28
C LEU A 117 -2.62 -20.84 -5.51
N LEU A 118 -2.55 -20.94 -4.18
CA LEU A 118 -2.01 -19.86 -3.33
C LEU A 118 -0.52 -19.61 -3.62
N ALA A 119 0.24 -20.69 -3.76
CA ALA A 119 1.66 -20.61 -4.10
C ALA A 119 1.89 -19.95 -5.46
N GLY A 120 1.07 -20.30 -6.46
CA GLY A 120 1.12 -19.71 -7.80
C GLY A 120 0.83 -18.21 -7.81
N ILE A 121 -0.22 -17.79 -7.09
CA ILE A 121 -0.58 -16.36 -6.95
C ILE A 121 0.53 -15.60 -6.22
N PHE A 122 1.08 -16.18 -5.15
CA PHE A 122 2.19 -15.56 -4.42
C PHE A 122 3.40 -15.34 -5.34
N ILE A 123 3.82 -16.36 -6.08
CA ILE A 123 4.94 -16.28 -7.03
C ILE A 123 4.66 -15.24 -8.13
N ALA A 124 3.46 -15.25 -8.69
CA ALA A 124 3.07 -14.27 -9.70
C ALA A 124 3.16 -12.84 -9.15
N ALA A 125 2.65 -12.59 -7.95
CA ALA A 125 2.74 -11.30 -7.28
C ALA A 125 4.20 -10.88 -7.02
N CYS A 126 5.06 -11.82 -6.60
CA CYS A 126 6.50 -11.57 -6.43
C CYS A 126 7.16 -11.10 -7.74
N PHE A 127 6.93 -11.82 -8.84
CA PHE A 127 7.53 -11.51 -10.14
C PHE A 127 7.03 -10.20 -10.72
N ILE A 128 5.72 -9.96 -10.69
CA ILE A 128 5.12 -8.74 -11.21
C ILE A 128 5.65 -7.54 -10.44
N SER A 129 5.64 -7.61 -9.11
CA SER A 129 6.11 -6.52 -8.26
C SER A 129 7.61 -6.24 -8.42
N LEU A 130 8.42 -7.30 -8.54
CA LEU A 130 9.85 -7.18 -8.81
C LEU A 130 10.10 -6.47 -10.15
N SER A 131 9.30 -6.79 -11.18
CA SER A 131 9.45 -6.28 -12.54
C SER A 131 8.95 -4.84 -12.68
N ILE A 132 7.84 -4.49 -12.03
CA ILE A 132 7.25 -3.14 -12.11
C ILE A 132 7.90 -2.20 -11.09
N GLY A 133 8.39 -2.72 -9.97
CA GLY A 133 8.99 -1.94 -8.89
C GLY A 133 7.97 -1.22 -8.01
N THR A 134 6.76 -1.77 -7.86
CA THR A 134 5.74 -1.21 -6.97
C THR A 134 4.84 -2.29 -6.41
N SER A 135 4.76 -2.34 -5.07
CA SER A 135 3.82 -3.22 -4.37
C SER A 135 2.37 -2.77 -4.58
N VAL A 136 2.11 -1.48 -4.48
CA VAL A 136 0.76 -0.91 -4.63
C VAL A 136 0.18 -1.19 -6.02
N GLY A 137 0.96 -0.94 -7.08
CA GLY A 137 0.54 -1.21 -8.45
C GLY A 137 0.24 -2.69 -8.69
N THR A 138 1.05 -3.58 -8.13
CA THR A 138 0.86 -5.04 -8.22
C THR A 138 -0.39 -5.50 -7.47
N ILE A 139 -0.59 -5.03 -6.23
CA ILE A 139 -1.79 -5.35 -5.43
C ILE A 139 -3.04 -4.95 -6.20
N VAL A 140 -3.07 -3.73 -6.71
CA VAL A 140 -4.23 -3.20 -7.44
C VAL A 140 -4.50 -4.00 -8.72
N ALA A 141 -3.45 -4.39 -9.45
CA ALA A 141 -3.59 -5.18 -10.69
C ALA A 141 -4.09 -6.61 -10.44
N LEU A 142 -3.61 -7.27 -9.37
CA LEU A 142 -3.95 -8.66 -9.08
C LEU A 142 -5.20 -8.84 -8.22
N THR A 143 -5.62 -7.82 -7.45
CA THR A 143 -6.80 -7.94 -6.57
C THR A 143 -8.07 -8.39 -7.30
N PRO A 144 -8.42 -7.89 -8.51
CA PRO A 144 -9.60 -8.37 -9.23
C PRO A 144 -9.55 -9.87 -9.55
N VAL A 145 -8.38 -10.40 -9.88
CA VAL A 145 -8.18 -11.83 -10.14
C VAL A 145 -8.27 -12.61 -8.82
N ALA A 146 -7.66 -12.12 -7.76
CA ALA A 146 -7.74 -12.72 -6.43
C ALA A 146 -9.19 -12.80 -5.90
N VAL A 147 -9.98 -11.76 -6.12
CA VAL A 147 -11.41 -11.75 -5.79
C VAL A 147 -12.17 -12.83 -6.58
N GLY A 148 -11.96 -12.86 -7.92
CA GLY A 148 -12.61 -13.85 -8.77
C GLY A 148 -12.21 -15.29 -8.45
N LEU A 149 -10.97 -15.53 -8.02
CA LEU A 149 -10.53 -16.85 -7.54
C LEU A 149 -11.19 -17.21 -6.20
N ALA A 150 -11.23 -16.27 -5.25
CA ALA A 150 -11.90 -16.50 -3.97
C ALA A 150 -13.41 -16.78 -4.11
N GLU A 151 -14.08 -16.18 -5.10
CA GLU A 151 -15.49 -16.44 -5.41
C GLU A 151 -15.73 -17.86 -5.98
N LYS A 152 -14.71 -18.47 -6.60
CA LYS A 152 -14.81 -19.81 -7.24
C LYS A 152 -14.14 -20.93 -6.44
N THR A 153 -13.48 -20.59 -5.34
CA THR A 153 -12.80 -21.54 -4.45
C THR A 153 -13.35 -21.37 -3.03
N GLU A 154 -13.07 -22.33 -2.16
CA GLU A 154 -13.45 -22.22 -0.74
C GLU A 154 -12.49 -21.34 0.07
N ILE A 155 -11.53 -20.70 -0.60
CA ILE A 155 -10.52 -19.87 0.05
C ILE A 155 -11.13 -18.53 0.45
N ALA A 156 -10.98 -18.16 1.73
CA ALA A 156 -11.49 -16.89 2.24
C ALA A 156 -10.83 -15.70 1.52
N LEU A 157 -11.64 -14.74 1.06
CA LEU A 157 -11.18 -13.57 0.33
C LEU A 157 -10.06 -12.78 1.06
N PRO A 158 -10.13 -12.52 2.38
CA PRO A 158 -9.05 -11.81 3.08
C PRO A 158 -7.72 -12.56 2.99
N PHE A 159 -7.76 -13.89 3.01
CA PHE A 159 -6.55 -14.69 2.90
C PHE A 159 -5.96 -14.67 1.48
N MET A 160 -6.79 -14.79 0.46
CA MET A 160 -6.38 -14.67 -0.94
C MET A 160 -5.72 -13.31 -1.22
N VAL A 161 -6.31 -12.23 -0.72
CA VAL A 161 -5.74 -10.87 -0.85
C VAL A 161 -4.43 -10.75 -0.05
N ALA A 162 -4.33 -11.35 1.13
CA ALA A 162 -3.10 -11.34 1.93
C ALA A 162 -1.93 -12.02 1.19
N VAL A 163 -2.20 -13.08 0.43
CA VAL A 163 -1.20 -13.75 -0.43
C VAL A 163 -0.66 -12.80 -1.50
N VAL A 164 -1.56 -12.09 -2.19
CA VAL A 164 -1.18 -11.06 -3.18
C VAL A 164 -0.35 -9.96 -2.54
N VAL A 165 -0.77 -9.45 -1.38
CA VAL A 165 -0.05 -8.40 -0.63
C VAL A 165 1.35 -8.88 -0.25
N GLY A 166 1.47 -10.07 0.33
CA GLY A 166 2.75 -10.65 0.73
C GLY A 166 3.74 -10.78 -0.43
N GLY A 167 3.29 -11.34 -1.56
CA GLY A 167 4.09 -11.46 -2.78
C GLY A 167 4.50 -10.11 -3.36
N SER A 168 3.56 -9.16 -3.36
CA SER A 168 3.81 -7.80 -3.87
C SER A 168 4.88 -7.07 -3.04
N PHE A 169 4.83 -7.16 -1.72
CA PHE A 169 5.86 -6.57 -0.87
C PHE A 169 7.22 -7.27 -0.99
N PHE A 170 7.23 -8.59 -1.19
CA PHE A 170 8.47 -9.31 -1.47
C PHE A 170 9.16 -8.76 -2.72
N GLY A 171 8.42 -8.64 -3.83
CA GLY A 171 8.97 -8.15 -5.09
C GLY A 171 9.42 -6.70 -5.00
N ASP A 172 8.64 -5.83 -4.38
CA ASP A 172 8.96 -4.42 -4.15
C ASP A 172 10.28 -4.25 -3.36
N ASN A 173 10.46 -5.05 -2.31
CA ASN A 173 11.67 -5.04 -1.48
C ASN A 173 12.95 -5.41 -2.25
N LEU A 174 12.86 -6.28 -3.23
CA LEU A 174 13.99 -6.74 -4.03
C LEU A 174 14.14 -5.98 -5.35
N SER A 175 13.17 -5.15 -5.74
CA SER A 175 13.24 -4.39 -6.98
C SER A 175 14.28 -3.26 -6.90
N PHE A 176 15.08 -3.14 -7.96
CA PHE A 176 16.05 -2.05 -8.12
C PHE A 176 15.42 -0.73 -8.56
N ILE A 177 14.20 -0.77 -9.06
CA ILE A 177 13.46 0.39 -9.57
C ILE A 177 12.35 0.85 -8.63
N SER A 178 12.19 0.20 -7.48
CA SER A 178 11.19 0.58 -6.48
C SER A 178 11.50 1.93 -5.84
N ASP A 179 10.49 2.79 -5.77
CA ASP A 179 10.59 4.11 -5.15
C ASP A 179 11.04 4.02 -3.69
N THR A 180 10.51 3.06 -2.94
CA THR A 180 10.84 2.83 -1.53
C THR A 180 12.30 2.38 -1.38
N THR A 181 12.77 1.52 -2.28
CA THR A 181 14.15 1.06 -2.32
C THR A 181 15.11 2.20 -2.69
N ILE A 182 14.77 2.99 -3.71
CA ILE A 182 15.56 4.15 -4.13
C ILE A 182 15.61 5.19 -3.00
N ALA A 183 14.47 5.50 -2.39
CA ALA A 183 14.42 6.45 -1.29
C ALA A 183 15.28 6.01 -0.10
N SER A 184 15.16 4.75 0.33
CA SER A 184 15.93 4.24 1.47
C SER A 184 17.43 4.24 1.22
N THR A 185 17.88 3.81 0.03
CA THR A 185 19.32 3.78 -0.30
C THR A 185 19.90 5.19 -0.45
N LYS A 186 19.14 6.11 -1.03
CA LYS A 186 19.58 7.51 -1.20
C LYS A 186 19.68 8.24 0.13
N THR A 187 18.72 8.07 1.02
CA THR A 187 18.72 8.75 2.34
C THR A 187 19.77 8.18 3.29
N GLN A 188 20.15 6.91 3.13
CA GLN A 188 21.17 6.26 3.94
C GLN A 188 22.56 6.26 3.27
N GLU A 189 22.70 6.88 2.10
CA GLU A 189 23.95 6.97 1.33
C GLU A 189 24.60 5.60 1.08
N CYS A 190 23.78 4.53 0.97
CA CYS A 190 24.28 3.18 0.74
C CYS A 190 24.12 2.76 -0.73
N VAL A 191 24.92 1.78 -1.13
CA VAL A 191 24.89 1.25 -2.49
C VAL A 191 23.70 0.31 -2.66
N MET A 192 22.94 0.48 -3.74
CA MET A 192 21.77 -0.34 -4.06
C MET A 192 22.08 -1.86 -4.07
N ARG A 193 23.25 -2.23 -4.56
CA ARG A 193 23.69 -3.64 -4.59
C ARG A 193 23.83 -4.25 -3.20
N ASP A 194 24.33 -3.46 -2.24
CA ASP A 194 24.51 -3.95 -0.86
C ASP A 194 23.16 -4.10 -0.17
N LYS A 195 22.26 -3.14 -0.37
CA LYS A 195 20.86 -3.26 0.08
C LYS A 195 20.19 -4.51 -0.47
N PHE A 196 20.30 -4.77 -1.77
CA PHE A 196 19.74 -5.96 -2.41
C PHE A 196 20.29 -7.24 -1.79
N ARG A 197 21.62 -7.33 -1.62
CA ARG A 197 22.28 -8.51 -1.03
C ARG A 197 21.78 -8.79 0.39
N VAL A 198 21.74 -7.76 1.24
CA VAL A 198 21.28 -7.90 2.64
C VAL A 198 19.80 -8.25 2.69
N ASN A 199 18.96 -7.55 1.93
CA ASN A 199 17.53 -7.84 1.89
C ASN A 199 17.24 -9.24 1.37
N SER A 200 17.94 -9.71 0.33
CA SER A 200 17.77 -11.08 -0.19
C SER A 200 18.02 -12.14 0.87
N MET A 201 19.04 -11.95 1.74
CA MET A 201 19.32 -12.87 2.83
C MET A 201 18.19 -12.96 3.86
N ILE A 202 17.36 -11.92 3.98
CA ILE A 202 16.25 -11.86 4.93
C ILE A 202 14.95 -12.33 4.26
N VAL A 203 14.62 -11.75 3.11
CA VAL A 203 13.28 -11.95 2.53
C VAL A 203 13.16 -13.25 1.74
N VAL A 204 14.24 -13.76 1.13
CA VAL A 204 14.18 -15.02 0.38
C VAL A 204 13.89 -16.21 1.30
N PRO A 205 14.58 -16.41 2.44
CA PRO A 205 14.21 -17.48 3.37
C PRO A 205 12.78 -17.35 3.90
N ALA A 206 12.35 -16.12 4.22
CA ALA A 206 10.97 -15.87 4.64
C ALA A 206 9.95 -16.25 3.56
N ALA A 207 10.21 -15.87 2.30
CA ALA A 207 9.34 -16.23 1.17
C ALA A 207 9.27 -17.74 0.94
N ILE A 208 10.39 -18.47 1.09
CA ILE A 208 10.41 -19.93 0.96
C ILE A 208 9.55 -20.57 2.05
N ILE A 209 9.64 -20.10 3.30
CA ILE A 209 8.81 -20.61 4.41
C ILE A 209 7.34 -20.36 4.12
N VAL A 210 6.98 -19.13 3.72
CA VAL A 210 5.60 -18.75 3.38
C VAL A 210 5.07 -19.56 2.20
N LEU A 211 5.90 -19.74 1.16
CA LEU A 211 5.56 -20.56 0.00
C LEU A 211 5.28 -22.01 0.42
N GLY A 212 6.12 -22.57 1.30
CA GLY A 212 5.89 -23.91 1.87
C GLY A 212 4.54 -23.99 2.58
N ILE A 213 4.20 -23.00 3.40
CA ILE A 213 2.89 -22.95 4.08
C ILE A 213 1.75 -22.95 3.05
N TYR A 214 1.85 -22.17 1.97
CA TYR A 214 0.83 -22.08 0.93
C TYR A 214 0.65 -23.37 0.11
N ILE A 215 1.70 -24.19 0.00
CA ILE A 215 1.62 -25.48 -0.69
C ILE A 215 0.93 -26.56 0.18
N PHE A 216 1.09 -26.47 1.50
CA PHE A 216 0.54 -27.45 2.43
C PHE A 216 -0.83 -27.10 3.01
N GLN A 217 -1.40 -25.99 2.61
CA GLN A 217 -2.73 -25.55 3.02
C GLN A 217 -3.78 -25.88 1.97
#